data_5cfd59a6c90615d94847d11e503734e3
#
_entry.id   5cfd59a6c90615d94847d11e503734e3
#
_cell.length_a   1.000
_cell.length_b   1.000
_cell.length_c   1.000
_cell.angle_alpha   90.00
_cell.angle_beta   90.00
_cell.angle_gamma   90.00
#
_symmetry.space_group_name_H-M   'P 1'
#
loop_
_entity.id
_entity.type
_entity.pdbx_description
1 polymer ?
#
loop_
_entity_poly.entity_id
_entity_poly.type
_entity_poly.pdbx_seq_one_letter_code
_entity_poly.pdbx_strand_id
1 'polypeptide(L)'
;DDSFRTLYDSHLTMERPMKAEKDNVVTFHYNLTDDAGTVIDSSNEREPLVILFGHGAIIPGLEQAIEGHAAGDRFDVVVPPEQAYGLRRDNFTQRVPKKYFQDGDRLQPGMSTVLNTQEGHRSVTVVKVGSSVIDVDLNHPMAGKTLHFAIEIVDIRAASDEEREHGNDEQHRPAGLQ
;
A
#
# COMPACT_ATOMS: atom_id res chain seq x y z
N ASP A 1 -38.16 26.28 -14.76
CA ASP A 1 -37.66 26.28 -14.81
C ASP A 1 -37.33 25.82 -15.02
N ASP A 2 -37.32 25.53 -15.24
CA ASP A 2 -36.66 25.26 -15.48
C ASP A 2 -36.11 25.67 -15.63
N SER A 3 -35.92 26.15 -15.49
CA SER A 3 -35.13 26.66 -15.65
C SER A 3 -34.66 26.87 -14.79
N PHE A 4 -34.60 26.74 -14.28
CA PHE A 4 -33.97 26.78 -13.58
C PHE A 4 -33.70 26.05 -13.23
N ARG A 5 -34.06 25.77 -13.04
CA ARG A 5 -33.54 25.02 -12.80
C ARG A 5 -32.79 24.58 -13.36
N THR A 6 -32.76 24.61 -13.75
CA THR A 6 -31.75 24.31 -14.43
C THR A 6 -30.65 25.07 -14.40
N LEU A 7 -30.65 25.90 -13.92
CA LEU A 7 -29.63 26.42 -13.68
C LEU A 7 -28.97 26.17 -12.62
N TYR A 8 -29.27 25.96 -11.88
CA TYR A 8 -28.63 25.65 -10.95
C TYR A 8 -28.22 24.68 -10.81
N ASP A 9 -28.73 24.59 -10.79
CA ASP A 9 -28.27 23.45 -10.86
C ASP A 9 -27.33 23.32 -11.92
N SER A 10 -27.32 24.01 -12.87
CA SER A 10 -26.39 23.76 -13.91
C SER A 10 -24.98 23.99 -13.47
N HIS A 11 -24.68 24.98 -12.66
CA HIS A 11 -23.30 25.03 -12.27
C HIS A 11 -22.97 24.01 -11.24
N LEU A 12 -23.94 23.60 -10.44
CA LEU A 12 -23.70 22.47 -9.60
C LEU A 12 -23.46 21.24 -10.43
N THR A 13 -24.24 21.10 -11.46
CA THR A 13 -24.07 19.95 -12.29
C THR A 13 -22.89 20.05 -13.18
N MET A 14 -22.43 21.25 -13.42
CA MET A 14 -21.22 21.39 -14.18
C MET A 14 -19.99 21.08 -13.41
N GLU A 15 -20.10 21.07 -12.10
CA GLU A 15 -18.99 20.63 -11.31
C GLU A 15 -18.91 19.13 -11.38
N ARG A 16 -17.88 18.65 -11.97
CA ARG A 16 -17.69 17.22 -12.06
C ARG A 16 -17.17 16.71 -10.75
N PRO A 17 -17.58 15.50 -10.34
CA PRO A 17 -16.95 14.89 -9.18
C PRO A 17 -15.45 14.80 -9.41
N MET A 18 -14.68 15.06 -8.41
CA MET A 18 -13.25 14.89 -8.53
C MET A 18 -12.91 13.42 -8.66
N LYS A 19 -11.93 13.15 -9.49
CA LYS A 19 -11.49 11.79 -9.73
C LYS A 19 -10.09 11.58 -9.16
N ALA A 20 -9.75 10.33 -8.96
CA ALA A 20 -8.41 9.98 -8.53
C ALA A 20 -7.45 10.26 -9.67
N GLU A 21 -6.78 11.37 -9.58
CA GLU A 21 -5.82 11.82 -10.59
C GLU A 21 -4.60 12.38 -9.88
N LYS A 22 -3.54 12.55 -10.64
CA LYS A 22 -2.29 13.05 -10.07
C LYS A 22 -2.52 14.36 -9.34
N ASP A 23 -1.90 14.47 -8.17
CA ASP A 23 -1.94 15.65 -7.30
C ASP A 23 -3.29 15.87 -6.61
N ASN A 24 -4.20 14.91 -6.67
CA ASN A 24 -5.37 14.93 -5.82
C ASN A 24 -5.11 14.09 -4.58
N VAL A 25 -5.75 14.47 -3.48
CA VAL A 25 -5.69 13.70 -2.24
C VAL A 25 -6.85 12.74 -2.23
N VAL A 26 -6.54 11.45 -2.17
CA VAL A 26 -7.55 10.39 -2.21
C VAL A 26 -7.60 9.72 -0.86
N THR A 27 -8.80 9.65 -0.29
CA THR A 27 -9.06 8.96 0.97
C THR A 27 -9.88 7.72 0.66
N PHE A 28 -9.42 6.57 1.11
CA PHE A 28 -10.12 5.32 0.81
C PHE A 28 -9.91 4.30 1.92
N HIS A 29 -10.91 3.41 2.03
CA HIS A 29 -10.79 2.20 2.85
C HIS A 29 -10.40 1.04 1.95
N TYR A 30 -9.70 0.10 2.53
CA TYR A 30 -9.27 -1.08 1.79
C TYR A 30 -9.35 -2.32 2.66
N ASN A 31 -9.53 -3.46 2.03
CA ASN A 31 -9.39 -4.76 2.65
C ASN A 31 -8.50 -5.60 1.74
N LEU A 32 -7.38 -6.03 2.26
CA LEU A 32 -6.36 -6.75 1.49
C LEU A 32 -6.36 -8.22 1.91
N THR A 33 -6.58 -9.09 0.93
CA THR A 33 -6.55 -10.53 1.17
C THR A 33 -5.60 -11.18 0.19
N ASP A 34 -5.19 -12.41 0.51
CA ASP A 34 -4.39 -13.22 -0.40
C ASP A 34 -5.29 -14.17 -1.20
N ASP A 35 -4.68 -15.04 -2.01
CA ASP A 35 -5.45 -15.97 -2.84
C ASP A 35 -6.29 -16.96 -2.04
N ALA A 36 -5.92 -17.19 -0.79
CA ALA A 36 -6.67 -18.09 0.07
C ALA A 36 -7.82 -17.41 0.79
N GLY A 37 -7.96 -16.08 0.61
CA GLY A 37 -8.99 -15.32 1.29
C GLY A 37 -8.59 -14.86 2.68
N THR A 38 -7.35 -15.08 3.06
CA THR A 38 -6.87 -14.64 4.37
C THR A 38 -6.64 -13.14 4.37
N VAL A 39 -7.19 -12.44 5.36
CA VAL A 39 -7.01 -10.99 5.46
C VAL A 39 -5.58 -10.70 5.89
N ILE A 40 -4.87 -9.94 5.06
CA ILE A 40 -3.51 -9.52 5.34
C ILE A 40 -3.51 -8.19 6.06
N ASP A 41 -4.36 -7.27 5.63
CA ASP A 41 -4.46 -5.94 6.21
C ASP A 41 -5.81 -5.35 5.87
N SER A 42 -6.26 -4.39 6.68
CA SER A 42 -7.56 -3.78 6.43
C SER A 42 -7.63 -2.46 7.17
N SER A 43 -8.26 -1.47 6.56
CA SER A 43 -8.52 -0.19 7.20
C SER A 43 -9.95 -0.08 7.73
N ASN A 44 -10.77 -1.13 7.57
CA ASN A 44 -12.21 -1.03 7.84
C ASN A 44 -12.56 -0.68 9.28
N GLU A 45 -11.72 -1.06 10.24
CA GLU A 45 -11.95 -0.73 11.64
C GLU A 45 -10.98 0.31 12.15
N ARG A 46 -10.32 1.02 11.23
CA ARG A 46 -9.38 2.07 11.54
C ARG A 46 -9.69 3.27 10.66
N GLU A 47 -8.84 4.27 10.75
CA GLU A 47 -8.99 5.41 9.86
C GLU A 47 -8.67 5.03 8.43
N PRO A 48 -9.35 5.63 7.46
CA PRO A 48 -9.03 5.36 6.06
C PRO A 48 -7.64 5.85 5.72
N LEU A 49 -7.10 5.28 4.65
CA LEU A 49 -5.79 5.68 4.15
C LEU A 49 -5.95 6.95 3.31
N VAL A 50 -5.07 7.91 3.54
CA VAL A 50 -5.07 9.18 2.80
C VAL A 50 -3.76 9.28 2.06
N ILE A 51 -3.83 9.47 0.74
CA ILE A 51 -2.62 9.54 -0.08
C ILE A 51 -2.69 10.72 -1.03
N LEU A 52 -1.52 11.22 -1.41
CA LEU A 52 -1.40 12.14 -2.54
C LEU A 52 -1.21 11.28 -3.78
N PHE A 53 -2.18 11.30 -4.66
CA PHE A 53 -2.24 10.36 -5.78
C PHE A 53 -1.20 10.71 -6.85
N GLY A 54 -0.65 9.68 -7.46
CA GLY A 54 0.28 9.83 -8.57
C GLY A 54 1.74 9.94 -8.16
N HIS A 55 2.06 9.75 -6.89
CA HIS A 55 3.42 9.93 -6.39
C HIS A 55 4.01 8.64 -5.81
N GLY A 56 3.44 7.50 -6.17
CA GLY A 56 4.01 6.24 -5.75
C GLY A 56 3.80 5.89 -4.29
N ALA A 57 2.76 6.46 -3.66
CA ALA A 57 2.46 6.19 -2.26
C ALA A 57 2.00 4.77 -2.02
N ILE A 58 1.46 4.12 -3.03
CA ILE A 58 0.95 2.75 -2.95
C ILE A 58 1.50 1.96 -4.13
N ILE A 59 1.30 0.66 -4.10
CA ILE A 59 1.84 -0.20 -5.15
C ILE A 59 1.24 0.17 -6.51
N PRO A 60 2.01 0.01 -7.59
CA PRO A 60 1.58 0.50 -8.91
C PRO A 60 0.24 -0.08 -9.37
N GLY A 61 0.01 -1.36 -9.14
CA GLY A 61 -1.23 -1.99 -9.59
C GLY A 61 -2.45 -1.40 -8.91
N LEU A 62 -2.32 -1.05 -7.62
CA LEU A 62 -3.42 -0.44 -6.89
C LEU A 62 -3.65 0.99 -7.35
N GLU A 63 -2.57 1.72 -7.58
CA GLU A 63 -2.69 3.09 -8.06
C GLU A 63 -3.38 3.15 -9.41
N GLN A 64 -3.01 2.26 -10.32
CA GLN A 64 -3.66 2.19 -11.63
C GLN A 64 -5.13 1.84 -11.52
N ALA A 65 -5.48 0.96 -10.59
CA ALA A 65 -6.88 0.55 -10.43
C ALA A 65 -7.74 1.67 -9.86
N ILE A 66 -7.18 2.49 -8.97
CA ILE A 66 -7.91 3.59 -8.35
C ILE A 66 -8.06 4.76 -9.31
N GLU A 67 -7.12 4.94 -10.23
CA GLU A 67 -7.12 6.09 -11.13
C GLU A 67 -8.43 6.20 -11.88
N GLY A 68 -9.00 7.39 -11.88
CA GLY A 68 -10.24 7.66 -12.60
C GLY A 68 -11.51 7.40 -11.81
N HIS A 69 -11.41 6.78 -10.63
CA HIS A 69 -12.57 6.57 -9.79
C HIS A 69 -12.92 7.83 -9.00
N ALA A 70 -14.14 7.91 -8.55
CA ALA A 70 -14.66 9.07 -7.83
C ALA A 70 -15.04 8.67 -6.41
N ALA A 71 -15.25 9.68 -5.56
CA ALA A 71 -15.70 9.43 -4.20
C ALA A 71 -17.02 8.65 -4.23
N GLY A 72 -17.12 7.66 -3.36
CA GLY A 72 -18.29 6.80 -3.30
C GLY A 72 -18.16 5.53 -4.11
N ASP A 73 -17.16 5.42 -4.96
CA ASP A 73 -16.96 4.22 -5.77
C ASP A 73 -16.47 3.08 -4.90
N ARG A 74 -16.98 1.88 -5.19
CA ARG A 74 -16.51 0.65 -4.56
C ARG A 74 -16.15 -0.34 -5.65
N PHE A 75 -15.04 -1.02 -5.47
CA PHE A 75 -14.61 -1.97 -6.47
C PHE A 75 -13.59 -2.92 -5.88
N ASP A 76 -13.42 -4.05 -6.55
CA ASP A 76 -12.40 -5.04 -6.20
C ASP A 76 -11.34 -5.03 -7.27
N VAL A 77 -10.11 -5.25 -6.86
CA VAL A 77 -9.02 -5.33 -7.81
C VAL A 77 -8.05 -6.43 -7.40
N VAL A 78 -7.54 -7.14 -8.40
CA VAL A 78 -6.56 -8.19 -8.20
C VAL A 78 -5.24 -7.68 -8.77
N VAL A 79 -4.22 -7.63 -7.94
CA VAL A 79 -2.92 -7.09 -8.32
C VAL A 79 -1.92 -8.25 -8.39
N PRO A 80 -1.38 -8.55 -9.56
CA PRO A 80 -0.39 -9.62 -9.67
C PRO A 80 0.94 -9.20 -9.02
N PRO A 81 1.80 -10.16 -8.70
CA PRO A 81 3.05 -9.82 -8.01
C PRO A 81 3.90 -8.78 -8.72
N GLU A 82 3.91 -8.79 -10.04
CA GLU A 82 4.73 -7.85 -10.82
C GLU A 82 4.32 -6.41 -10.61
N GLN A 83 3.07 -6.18 -10.24
CA GLN A 83 2.56 -4.83 -9.99
C GLN A 83 2.32 -4.57 -8.52
N ALA A 84 2.78 -5.47 -7.67
CA ALA A 84 2.70 -5.36 -6.22
C ALA A 84 4.11 -5.33 -5.64
N TYR A 85 4.51 -6.39 -4.94
CA TYR A 85 5.81 -6.42 -4.27
C TYR A 85 6.85 -7.20 -5.05
N GLY A 86 6.58 -7.50 -6.30
CA GLY A 86 7.52 -8.16 -7.19
C GLY A 86 7.45 -9.66 -7.08
N LEU A 87 8.11 -10.31 -8.03
CA LEU A 87 8.19 -11.76 -8.05
C LEU A 87 9.14 -12.22 -6.96
N ARG A 88 8.86 -13.43 -6.46
CA ARG A 88 9.75 -14.04 -5.50
C ARG A 88 10.99 -14.56 -6.22
N ARG A 89 12.17 -14.24 -5.68
CA ARG A 89 13.45 -14.67 -6.25
C ARG A 89 13.91 -15.95 -5.57
N ASP A 90 14.28 -16.94 -6.37
CA ASP A 90 14.82 -18.18 -5.82
C ASP A 90 16.23 -17.94 -5.27
N ASN A 91 16.55 -18.64 -4.19
CA ASN A 91 17.88 -18.59 -3.58
C ASN A 91 18.29 -17.18 -3.14
N PHE A 92 17.31 -16.35 -2.82
CA PHE A 92 17.58 -14.99 -2.36
C PHE A 92 17.72 -14.97 -0.84
N THR A 93 18.67 -15.78 -0.35
CA THR A 93 18.90 -15.89 1.08
C THR A 93 20.30 -15.38 1.41
N GLN A 94 20.49 -14.98 2.66
CA GLN A 94 21.76 -14.47 3.11
C GLN A 94 22.01 -14.93 4.54
N ARG A 95 23.27 -15.26 4.84
CA ARG A 95 23.69 -15.60 6.20
C ARG A 95 24.17 -14.34 6.88
N VAL A 96 23.58 -14.01 8.02
CA VAL A 96 23.85 -12.76 8.72
C VAL A 96 24.19 -13.05 10.17
N PRO A 97 25.26 -12.46 10.72
CA PRO A 97 25.57 -12.63 12.13
C PRO A 97 24.43 -12.15 13.03
N LYS A 98 24.17 -12.88 14.10
CA LYS A 98 23.09 -12.57 15.02
C LYS A 98 23.17 -11.16 15.58
N LYS A 99 24.37 -10.64 15.72
CA LYS A 99 24.57 -9.33 16.33
C LYS A 99 23.94 -8.19 15.55
N TYR A 100 23.59 -8.41 14.28
CA TYR A 100 22.94 -7.39 13.46
C TYR A 100 21.45 -7.36 13.62
N PHE A 101 20.88 -8.23 14.44
CA PHE A 101 19.44 -8.26 14.73
C PHE A 101 19.21 -7.81 16.16
N GLN A 102 18.15 -7.03 16.37
CA GLN A 102 17.81 -6.59 17.72
C GLN A 102 17.45 -7.75 18.62
N ASP A 103 16.72 -8.70 18.09
CA ASP A 103 16.22 -9.83 18.87
C ASP A 103 16.77 -11.14 18.38
N GLY A 104 18.06 -11.16 18.03
CA GLY A 104 18.67 -12.34 17.43
C GLY A 104 18.47 -13.63 18.22
N ASP A 105 18.44 -13.53 19.55
CA ASP A 105 18.28 -14.72 20.38
C ASP A 105 16.86 -15.23 20.46
N ARG A 106 15.89 -14.43 20.02
CA ARG A 106 14.46 -14.78 20.07
C ARG A 106 13.92 -15.21 18.73
N LEU A 107 14.70 -15.08 17.66
CA LEU A 107 14.23 -15.39 16.34
C LEU A 107 14.12 -16.88 16.13
N GLN A 108 13.10 -17.29 15.41
CA GLN A 108 12.86 -18.69 15.06
C GLN A 108 12.54 -18.77 13.58
N PRO A 109 12.79 -19.92 12.95
CA PRO A 109 12.45 -20.09 11.54
C PRO A 109 11.00 -19.76 11.28
N GLY A 110 10.76 -19.03 10.19
CA GLY A 110 9.42 -18.60 9.80
C GLY A 110 9.03 -17.23 10.31
N MET A 111 9.77 -16.68 11.25
CA MET A 111 9.48 -15.34 11.77
C MET A 111 9.97 -14.27 10.82
N SER A 112 9.29 -13.15 10.81
CA SER A 112 9.74 -11.95 10.08
C SER A 112 10.46 -11.02 11.02
N THR A 113 11.50 -10.38 10.53
CA THR A 113 12.24 -9.40 11.32
C THR A 113 12.77 -8.33 10.40
N VAL A 114 13.37 -7.31 10.99
CA VAL A 114 13.94 -6.20 10.23
C VAL A 114 15.45 -6.27 10.32
N LEU A 115 16.09 -6.22 9.17
CA LEU A 115 17.53 -6.20 9.05
C LEU A 115 17.98 -4.81 8.65
N ASN A 116 18.91 -4.24 9.37
CA ASN A 116 19.50 -2.95 9.01
C ASN A 116 20.57 -3.19 7.95
N THR A 117 20.40 -2.56 6.81
CA THR A 117 21.35 -2.64 5.71
C THR A 117 21.87 -1.25 5.39
N GLN A 118 22.86 -1.18 4.52
CA GLN A 118 23.39 0.09 4.09
C GLN A 118 22.32 0.91 3.33
N GLU A 119 21.33 0.24 2.80
CA GLU A 119 20.24 0.89 2.07
C GLU A 119 19.05 1.18 2.96
N GLY A 120 19.16 0.92 4.26
CA GLY A 120 18.09 1.15 5.21
C GLY A 120 17.56 -0.15 5.80
N HIS A 121 16.37 -0.06 6.37
CA HIS A 121 15.72 -1.22 6.98
C HIS A 121 15.09 -2.10 5.92
N ARG A 122 15.20 -3.40 6.09
CA ARG A 122 14.63 -4.35 5.16
C ARG A 122 13.93 -5.46 5.93
N SER A 123 12.70 -5.76 5.56
CA SER A 123 11.98 -6.89 6.14
C SER A 123 12.50 -8.19 5.54
N VAL A 124 12.82 -9.14 6.39
CA VAL A 124 13.32 -10.44 5.96
C VAL A 124 12.62 -11.53 6.75
N THR A 125 12.63 -12.75 6.21
CA THR A 125 12.04 -13.91 6.87
C THR A 125 13.17 -14.83 7.33
N VAL A 126 13.10 -15.26 8.58
CA VAL A 126 14.11 -16.16 9.14
C VAL A 126 13.91 -17.55 8.57
N VAL A 127 14.98 -18.12 8.01
CA VAL A 127 14.97 -19.47 7.44
C VAL A 127 15.58 -20.46 8.42
N LYS A 128 16.72 -20.12 9.01
CA LYS A 128 17.43 -21.02 9.90
C LYS A 128 18.17 -20.19 10.93
N VAL A 129 18.16 -20.67 12.17
CA VAL A 129 18.86 -20.00 13.28
C VAL A 129 19.99 -20.88 13.74
N GLY A 130 21.22 -20.38 13.62
CA GLY A 130 22.39 -21.04 14.14
C GLY A 130 22.81 -20.44 15.49
N SER A 131 23.95 -20.86 15.99
CA SER A 131 24.42 -20.37 17.27
C SER A 131 24.91 -18.93 17.21
N SER A 132 25.48 -18.52 16.09
CA SER A 132 26.01 -17.16 15.94
C SER A 132 25.58 -16.48 14.66
N VAL A 133 24.89 -17.19 13.76
CA VAL A 133 24.44 -16.65 12.48
C VAL A 133 23.00 -17.05 12.24
N ILE A 134 22.32 -16.26 11.41
CA ILE A 134 20.95 -16.51 11.05
C ILE A 134 20.86 -16.43 9.52
N ASP A 135 20.26 -17.45 8.91
CA ASP A 135 19.98 -17.44 7.48
C ASP A 135 18.61 -16.81 7.27
N VAL A 136 18.54 -15.81 6.42
CA VAL A 136 17.29 -15.08 6.16
C VAL A 136 16.98 -15.07 4.68
N ASP A 137 15.70 -15.03 4.39
CA ASP A 137 15.17 -14.87 3.03
C ASP A 137 14.97 -13.36 2.82
N LEU A 138 15.63 -12.82 1.80
CA LEU A 138 15.60 -11.38 1.53
C LEU A 138 14.40 -10.96 0.71
N ASN A 139 13.59 -11.90 0.24
CA ASN A 139 12.36 -11.55 -0.44
C ASN A 139 11.43 -10.80 0.51
N HIS A 140 10.72 -9.81 -0.02
CA HIS A 140 9.67 -9.17 0.75
C HIS A 140 8.65 -10.25 1.15
N PRO A 141 8.07 -10.19 2.36
CA PRO A 141 7.10 -11.21 2.76
C PRO A 141 5.94 -11.36 1.81
N MET A 142 5.60 -10.31 1.08
CA MET A 142 4.50 -10.32 0.11
C MET A 142 4.97 -10.61 -1.31
N ALA A 143 6.27 -10.81 -1.53
CA ALA A 143 6.78 -11.08 -2.87
C ALA A 143 6.21 -12.40 -3.39
N GLY A 144 5.88 -12.41 -4.68
CA GLY A 144 5.29 -13.59 -5.31
C GLY A 144 3.83 -13.79 -5.02
N LYS A 145 3.22 -12.89 -4.24
CA LYS A 145 1.80 -13.04 -3.89
C LYS A 145 0.93 -12.18 -4.77
N THR A 146 -0.17 -12.75 -5.20
CA THR A 146 -1.24 -12.00 -5.85
C THR A 146 -2.12 -11.42 -4.76
N LEU A 147 -2.41 -10.14 -4.84
CA LEU A 147 -3.12 -9.42 -3.79
C LEU A 147 -4.53 -9.07 -4.27
N HIS A 148 -5.49 -9.24 -3.37
CA HIS A 148 -6.90 -8.94 -3.66
C HIS A 148 -7.31 -7.78 -2.78
N PHE A 149 -7.67 -6.66 -3.40
CA PHE A 149 -8.11 -5.46 -2.68
C PHE A 149 -9.58 -5.22 -2.89
N ALA A 150 -10.29 -4.97 -1.80
CA ALA A 150 -11.63 -4.41 -1.85
C ALA A 150 -11.49 -2.95 -1.43
N ILE A 151 -11.88 -2.04 -2.31
CA ILE A 151 -11.62 -0.60 -2.15
C ILE A 151 -12.93 0.15 -2.06
N GLU A 152 -12.98 1.11 -1.16
CA GLU A 152 -14.08 2.07 -1.09
C GLU A 152 -13.48 3.47 -1.05
N ILE A 153 -13.72 4.25 -2.10
CA ILE A 153 -13.24 5.63 -2.15
C ILE A 153 -14.15 6.49 -1.27
N VAL A 154 -13.57 7.10 -0.26
CA VAL A 154 -14.33 7.91 0.70
C VAL A 154 -14.42 9.36 0.25
N ASP A 155 -13.28 9.93 -0.19
CA ASP A 155 -13.22 11.32 -0.56
C ASP A 155 -12.06 11.57 -1.51
N ILE A 156 -12.21 12.60 -2.33
CA ILE A 156 -11.14 13.04 -3.22
C ILE A 156 -11.18 14.57 -3.23
N ARG A 157 -10.03 15.19 -3.02
CA ARG A 157 -9.91 16.64 -3.07
C ARG A 157 -8.60 17.04 -3.70
N ALA A 158 -8.53 18.28 -4.15
CA ALA A 158 -7.28 18.81 -4.67
C ALA A 158 -6.28 18.97 -3.53
N ALA A 159 -5.02 18.70 -3.82
CA ALA A 159 -3.96 18.87 -2.83
C ALA A 159 -3.63 20.35 -2.70
N SER A 160 -3.23 20.76 -1.49
CA SER A 160 -2.68 22.09 -1.28
C SER A 160 -1.26 22.14 -1.84
N ASP A 161 -0.73 23.35 -1.98
CA ASP A 161 0.65 23.49 -2.42
C ASP A 161 1.62 22.82 -1.48
N GLU A 162 1.34 22.93 -0.18
CA GLU A 162 2.19 22.29 0.81
C GLU A 162 2.16 20.77 0.68
N GLU A 163 0.98 20.22 0.46
CA GLU A 163 0.87 18.79 0.29
C GLU A 163 1.59 18.29 -0.94
N ARG A 164 1.51 19.02 -2.04
CA ARG A 164 2.22 18.65 -3.27
C ARG A 164 3.73 18.73 -3.08
N GLU A 165 4.18 19.70 -2.32
CA GLU A 165 5.60 19.92 -2.07
C GLU A 165 6.20 18.80 -1.25
N HIS A 166 5.47 18.34 -0.23
CA HIS A 166 5.96 17.28 0.66
C HIS A 166 5.57 15.88 0.22
N GLY A 167 4.72 15.77 -0.77
CA GLY A 167 4.26 14.47 -1.23
C GLY A 167 3.49 13.73 -0.15
N ASN A 168 3.93 12.51 0.17
CA ASN A 168 3.22 11.67 1.13
C ASN A 168 3.97 11.49 2.44
N ASP A 169 4.88 12.39 2.74
CA ASP A 169 5.78 12.19 3.86
C ASP A 169 5.08 11.99 5.18
N GLU A 170 3.94 12.63 5.37
CA GLU A 170 3.22 12.56 6.63
C GLU A 170 2.00 11.68 6.58
N GLN A 171 1.81 10.94 5.51
CA GLN A 171 0.64 10.11 5.37
C GLN A 171 0.83 8.78 6.08
N HIS A 172 -0.27 8.30 6.67
CA HIS A 172 -0.27 6.98 7.28
C HIS A 172 -0.18 5.92 6.19
N ARG A 173 0.70 4.95 6.36
CA ARG A 173 0.83 3.83 5.44
C ARG A 173 0.68 2.53 6.20
N PRO A 174 -0.26 1.69 5.79
CA PRO A 174 -0.39 0.39 6.44
C PRO A 174 0.81 -0.49 6.13
N ALA A 175 1.08 -1.40 7.02
CA ALA A 175 2.14 -2.37 6.81
C ALA A 175 1.83 -3.16 5.54
N GLY A 176 2.85 -3.37 4.72
CA GLY A 176 2.70 -4.16 3.52
C GLY A 176 2.28 -3.40 2.28
N LEU A 177 1.96 -2.12 2.39
CA LEU A 177 1.57 -1.33 1.22
C LEU A 177 2.66 -0.44 0.68
N GLN A 178 3.90 -0.61 1.09
CA GLN A 178 4.94 0.22 0.56
C GLN A 178 6.04 -0.54 -0.10
#